data_2b2cfbef7025d03b0abfeaef13829a6b
#
_entry.id   2b2cfbef7025d03b0abfeaef13829a6b
#
_cell.length_a   1.000
_cell.length_b   1.000
_cell.length_c   1.000
_cell.angle_alpha   90.00
_cell.angle_beta   90.00
_cell.angle_gamma   90.00
#
_symmetry.space_group_name_H-M   'P 1'
#
loop_
_entity.id
_entity.type
_entity.pdbx_description
1 polymer ?
#
loop_
_entity_poly.entity_id
_entity_poly.type
_entity_poly.pdbx_seq_one_letter_code
_entity_poly.pdbx_strand_id
1 'polypeptide(L)'
;MFDIDGTLLSTGGAGGAAWARAFEDIYGTSANIADHTEAGMPDHEVGRLTFLGVIGREPEERELARVMTRYLSHLSRTVAESPGYRLMPEIPQLLERLADSGYLLGLTTGNVEAAAHVKLGRGDLNRFFCFGGYGSDSKDRGELTLRAIERAGALIGRTLDPSTVLVVGDTPHDVEAAHYAKAVAVAVATGHFSREELAETGADHVLGSFQEAFPLEISS
;
A
#
# COMPACT_ATOMS: atom_id res chain seq x y z
N MET A 1 -6.73 5.79 -7.41
CA MET A 1 -6.40 5.18 -6.10
C MET A 1 -4.94 4.78 -6.10
N PHE A 2 -4.25 4.89 -4.98
CA PHE A 2 -2.80 4.69 -4.89
C PHE A 2 -2.46 3.65 -3.84
N ASP A 3 -1.46 2.78 -4.12
CA ASP A 3 -0.73 2.08 -3.07
C ASP A 3 0.21 3.04 -2.34
N ILE A 4 0.82 2.59 -1.25
CA ILE A 4 1.65 3.43 -0.36
C ILE A 4 3.14 3.13 -0.51
N ASP A 5 3.54 1.91 -0.12
CA ASP A 5 4.95 1.54 -0.01
C ASP A 5 5.56 1.26 -1.39
N GLY A 6 6.56 2.02 -1.79
CA GLY A 6 7.14 1.94 -3.14
C GLY A 6 6.43 2.83 -4.16
N THR A 7 5.18 3.22 -3.92
CA THR A 7 4.38 4.06 -4.80
C THR A 7 4.34 5.52 -4.36
N LEU A 8 3.79 5.82 -3.19
CA LEU A 8 3.73 7.20 -2.65
C LEU A 8 4.99 7.55 -1.86
N LEU A 9 5.55 6.59 -1.15
CA LEU A 9 6.67 6.80 -0.27
C LEU A 9 7.50 5.52 -0.07
N SER A 10 8.69 5.69 0.48
CA SER A 10 9.46 4.62 1.10
C SER A 10 9.61 4.93 2.58
N THR A 11 9.31 3.95 3.45
CA THR A 11 9.55 4.09 4.89
C THR A 11 11.01 3.87 5.28
N GLY A 12 11.88 3.47 4.32
CA GLY A 12 13.28 3.18 4.61
C GLY A 12 13.47 2.01 5.57
N GLY A 13 12.60 0.99 5.49
CA GLY A 13 12.65 -0.20 6.34
C GLY A 13 11.96 -0.08 7.69
N ALA A 14 11.29 1.06 7.98
CA ALA A 14 10.62 1.27 9.28
C ALA A 14 9.53 0.24 9.58
N GLY A 15 8.79 -0.24 8.57
CA GLY A 15 7.80 -1.30 8.72
C GLY A 15 8.44 -2.60 9.21
N GLY A 16 9.51 -3.05 8.54
CA GLY A 16 10.26 -4.24 8.94
C GLY A 16 10.84 -4.12 10.35
N ALA A 17 11.40 -2.95 10.70
CA ALA A 17 11.91 -2.69 12.05
C ALA A 17 10.81 -2.75 13.12
N ALA A 18 9.59 -2.31 12.81
CA ALA A 18 8.46 -2.40 13.72
C ALA A 18 8.00 -3.86 13.92
N TRP A 19 7.96 -4.65 12.85
CA TRP A 19 7.69 -6.09 12.92
C TRP A 19 8.74 -6.83 13.75
N ALA A 20 10.04 -6.59 13.50
CA ALA A 20 11.14 -7.21 14.25
C ALA A 20 10.99 -6.97 15.76
N ARG A 21 10.72 -5.72 16.17
CA ARG A 21 10.49 -5.36 17.57
C ARG A 21 9.24 -6.03 18.15
N ALA A 22 8.18 -6.17 17.35
CA ALA A 22 6.95 -6.83 17.80
C ALA A 22 7.20 -8.30 18.16
N PHE A 23 7.94 -9.02 17.33
CA PHE A 23 8.32 -10.41 17.61
C PHE A 23 9.30 -10.52 18.78
N GLU A 24 10.28 -9.63 18.87
CA GLU A 24 11.22 -9.59 20.00
C GLU A 24 10.50 -9.38 21.34
N ASP A 25 9.57 -8.42 21.41
CA ASP A 25 8.79 -8.13 22.63
C ASP A 25 7.90 -9.29 23.09
N ILE A 26 7.36 -10.07 22.14
CA ILE A 26 6.38 -11.11 22.46
C ILE A 26 7.02 -12.48 22.62
N TYR A 27 8.01 -12.80 21.79
CA TYR A 27 8.60 -14.13 21.68
C TYR A 27 10.10 -14.15 22.01
N GLY A 28 10.73 -13.02 22.30
CA GLY A 28 12.15 -12.92 22.57
C GLY A 28 13.03 -13.22 21.36
N THR A 29 12.46 -13.20 20.15
CA THR A 29 13.17 -13.51 18.91
C THR A 29 12.90 -12.39 17.88
N SER A 30 13.96 -11.77 17.38
CA SER A 30 13.84 -10.81 16.28
C SER A 30 13.47 -11.53 14.98
N ALA A 31 12.57 -10.95 14.20
CA ALA A 31 12.11 -11.49 12.93
C ALA A 31 12.41 -10.53 11.79
N ASN A 32 13.05 -11.02 10.74
CA ASN A 32 13.18 -10.28 9.49
C ASN A 32 12.04 -10.69 8.55
N ILE A 33 11.09 -9.80 8.31
CA ILE A 33 9.94 -10.11 7.46
C ILE A 33 10.34 -10.46 6.02
N ALA A 34 11.44 -9.88 5.50
CA ALA A 34 11.90 -10.13 4.14
C ALA A 34 12.35 -11.58 3.89
N ASP A 35 12.65 -12.34 4.96
CA ASP A 35 13.00 -13.76 4.84
C ASP A 35 11.76 -14.65 4.63
N HIS A 36 10.56 -14.12 4.80
CA HIS A 36 9.31 -14.88 4.84
C HIS A 36 8.21 -14.33 3.93
N THR A 37 8.37 -13.10 3.42
CA THR A 37 7.29 -12.38 2.72
C THR A 37 7.82 -11.64 1.48
N GLU A 38 6.91 -11.34 0.56
CA GLU A 38 7.20 -10.56 -0.64
C GLU A 38 6.64 -9.13 -0.52
N ALA A 39 7.16 -8.21 -1.34
CA ALA A 39 6.66 -6.84 -1.40
C ALA A 39 5.19 -6.82 -1.89
N GLY A 40 4.39 -5.92 -1.33
CA GLY A 40 2.98 -5.76 -1.70
C GLY A 40 2.00 -6.70 -0.97
N MET A 41 2.47 -7.64 -0.15
CA MET A 41 1.58 -8.49 0.64
C MET A 41 0.82 -7.67 1.71
N PRO A 42 -0.46 -8.04 2.00
CA PRO A 42 -1.20 -7.43 3.10
C PRO A 42 -0.55 -7.70 4.46
N ASP A 43 -0.59 -6.71 5.37
CA ASP A 43 0.01 -6.78 6.71
C ASP A 43 -0.39 -8.03 7.51
N HIS A 44 -1.65 -8.47 7.36
CA HIS A 44 -2.13 -9.69 8.00
C HIS A 44 -1.34 -10.92 7.53
N GLU A 45 -1.08 -11.03 6.22
CA GLU A 45 -0.35 -12.14 5.65
C GLU A 45 1.14 -12.05 5.98
N VAL A 46 1.69 -10.83 5.98
CA VAL A 46 3.06 -10.56 6.48
C VAL A 46 3.22 -11.08 7.91
N GLY A 47 2.28 -10.74 8.80
CA GLY A 47 2.30 -11.21 10.19
C GLY A 47 2.20 -12.73 10.30
N ARG A 48 1.29 -13.36 9.54
CA ARG A 48 1.07 -14.82 9.54
C ARG A 48 2.29 -15.58 9.05
N LEU A 49 2.83 -15.23 7.88
CA LEU A 49 3.97 -15.91 7.28
C LEU A 49 5.24 -15.73 8.12
N THR A 50 5.46 -14.53 8.64
CA THR A 50 6.59 -14.28 9.54
C THR A 50 6.46 -15.11 10.82
N PHE A 51 5.26 -15.21 11.41
CA PHE A 51 5.00 -16.04 12.55
C PHE A 51 5.30 -17.53 12.24
N LEU A 52 4.77 -18.03 11.12
CA LEU A 52 5.02 -19.41 10.67
C LEU A 52 6.53 -19.67 10.52
N GLY A 53 7.26 -18.76 9.87
CA GLY A 53 8.69 -18.91 9.64
C GLY A 53 9.53 -18.87 10.93
N VAL A 54 9.16 -18.02 11.90
CA VAL A 54 9.92 -17.82 13.15
C VAL A 54 9.54 -18.83 14.23
N ILE A 55 8.25 -19.14 14.37
CA ILE A 55 7.73 -20.01 15.45
C ILE A 55 7.56 -21.45 14.97
N GLY A 56 7.49 -21.70 13.65
CA GLY A 56 7.42 -23.04 13.06
C GLY A 56 6.00 -23.65 13.01
N ARG A 57 4.95 -22.86 13.27
CA ARG A 57 3.54 -23.27 13.17
C ARG A 57 2.65 -22.11 12.79
N GLU A 58 1.42 -22.38 12.36
CA GLU A 58 0.41 -21.35 12.13
C GLU A 58 0.06 -20.61 13.43
N PRO A 59 -0.14 -19.27 13.37
CA PRO A 59 -0.62 -18.52 14.53
C PRO A 59 -2.09 -18.79 14.80
N GLU A 60 -2.49 -18.79 16.08
CA GLU A 60 -3.88 -18.61 16.46
C GLU A 60 -4.31 -17.15 16.20
N GLU A 61 -5.62 -16.91 16.02
CA GLU A 61 -6.13 -15.55 15.80
C GLU A 61 -5.68 -14.55 16.88
N ARG A 62 -5.68 -14.97 18.14
CA ARG A 62 -5.21 -14.14 19.26
C ARG A 62 -3.73 -13.81 19.20
N GLU A 63 -2.92 -14.75 18.74
CA GLU A 63 -1.48 -14.55 18.59
C GLU A 63 -1.19 -13.53 17.48
N LEU A 64 -1.85 -13.72 16.34
CA LEU A 64 -1.71 -12.78 15.22
C LEU A 64 -2.19 -11.37 15.60
N ALA A 65 -3.35 -11.25 16.23
CA ALA A 65 -3.87 -9.97 16.73
C ALA A 65 -2.91 -9.30 17.72
N ARG A 66 -2.26 -10.08 18.59
CA ARG A 66 -1.27 -9.58 19.54
C ARG A 66 -0.01 -9.05 18.84
N VAL A 67 0.49 -9.78 17.85
CA VAL A 67 1.66 -9.34 17.05
C VAL A 67 1.32 -8.08 16.26
N MET A 68 0.16 -8.04 15.58
CA MET A 68 -0.31 -6.88 14.85
C MET A 68 -0.42 -5.62 15.75
N THR A 69 -1.02 -5.78 16.93
CA THR A 69 -1.13 -4.67 17.90
C THR A 69 0.24 -4.19 18.34
N ARG A 70 1.19 -5.09 18.55
CA ARG A 70 2.55 -4.73 18.95
C ARG A 70 3.31 -4.07 17.79
N TYR A 71 3.15 -4.57 16.57
CA TYR A 71 3.67 -3.93 15.35
C TYR A 71 3.20 -2.48 15.25
N LEU A 72 1.89 -2.22 15.35
CA LEU A 72 1.33 -0.87 15.29
C LEU A 72 1.88 0.04 16.40
N SER A 73 2.08 -0.51 17.61
CA SER A 73 2.65 0.26 18.73
C SER A 73 4.08 0.74 18.48
N HIS A 74 4.85 0.01 17.68
CA HIS A 74 6.21 0.40 17.30
C HIS A 74 6.26 1.27 16.04
N LEU A 75 5.28 1.11 15.12
CA LEU A 75 5.35 1.66 13.78
C LEU A 75 5.46 3.18 13.76
N SER A 76 4.69 3.89 14.59
CA SER A 76 4.74 5.35 14.62
C SER A 76 6.14 5.88 14.97
N ARG A 77 6.80 5.23 15.92
CA ARG A 77 8.15 5.59 16.31
C ARG A 77 9.17 5.23 15.23
N THR A 78 9.12 4.00 14.71
CA THR A 78 10.08 3.55 13.68
C THR A 78 9.94 4.38 12.40
N VAL A 79 8.73 4.76 12.00
CA VAL A 79 8.48 5.65 10.88
C VAL A 79 9.05 7.05 11.18
N ALA A 80 8.78 7.62 12.35
CA ALA A 80 9.28 8.95 12.72
C ALA A 80 10.81 9.04 12.76
N GLU A 81 11.47 7.98 13.23
CA GLU A 81 12.92 7.92 13.42
C GLU A 81 13.68 7.41 12.17
N SER A 82 12.99 6.88 11.14
CA SER A 82 13.65 6.28 9.98
C SER A 82 14.46 7.31 9.16
N PRO A 83 15.78 7.15 9.02
CA PRO A 83 16.57 8.04 8.17
C PRO A 83 16.33 7.83 6.68
N GLY A 84 15.79 6.66 6.29
CA GLY A 84 15.48 6.31 4.90
C GLY A 84 14.06 6.66 4.47
N TYR A 85 13.26 7.27 5.34
CA TYR A 85 11.93 7.73 4.94
C TYR A 85 12.03 8.84 3.89
N ARG A 86 11.32 8.65 2.79
CA ARG A 86 11.20 9.66 1.73
C ARG A 86 9.87 9.52 1.00
N LEU A 87 9.35 10.63 0.51
CA LEU A 87 8.29 10.62 -0.51
C LEU A 87 8.90 10.25 -1.87
N MET A 88 8.12 9.61 -2.73
CA MET A 88 8.55 9.42 -4.11
C MET A 88 8.58 10.78 -4.82
N PRO A 89 9.54 10.97 -5.74
CA PRO A 89 9.66 12.23 -6.49
C PRO A 89 8.34 12.61 -7.15
N GLU A 90 8.01 13.91 -7.15
CA GLU A 90 6.80 14.52 -7.74
C GLU A 90 5.47 14.13 -7.10
N ILE A 91 5.42 13.23 -6.11
CA ILE A 91 4.17 12.79 -5.48
C ILE A 91 3.37 13.96 -4.87
N PRO A 92 3.93 14.86 -4.04
CA PRO A 92 3.14 15.97 -3.50
C PRO A 92 2.51 16.83 -4.60
N GLN A 93 3.30 17.17 -5.64
CA GLN A 93 2.86 18.00 -6.75
C GLN A 93 1.80 17.30 -7.62
N LEU A 94 1.95 15.99 -7.86
CA LEU A 94 0.97 15.21 -8.59
C LEU A 94 -0.36 15.16 -7.84
N LEU A 95 -0.33 14.85 -6.54
CA LEU A 95 -1.55 14.77 -5.74
C LEU A 95 -2.27 16.13 -5.64
N GLU A 96 -1.53 17.25 -5.52
CA GLU A 96 -2.09 18.58 -5.56
C GLU A 96 -2.77 18.87 -6.91
N ARG A 97 -2.09 18.62 -8.03
CA ARG A 97 -2.67 18.81 -9.38
C ARG A 97 -3.93 17.98 -9.58
N LEU A 98 -3.92 16.71 -9.17
CA LEU A 98 -5.09 15.83 -9.31
C LEU A 98 -6.26 16.32 -8.45
N ALA A 99 -6.00 16.73 -7.21
CA ALA A 99 -7.02 17.26 -6.31
C ALA A 99 -7.62 18.58 -6.85
N ASP A 100 -6.78 19.50 -7.32
CA ASP A 100 -7.22 20.78 -7.92
C ASP A 100 -8.02 20.58 -9.21
N SER A 101 -7.74 19.50 -9.95
CA SER A 101 -8.50 19.10 -11.13
C SER A 101 -9.81 18.38 -10.82
N GLY A 102 -10.15 18.21 -9.53
CA GLY A 102 -11.41 17.62 -9.08
C GLY A 102 -11.45 16.10 -9.08
N TYR A 103 -10.30 15.42 -9.18
CA TYR A 103 -10.25 13.97 -9.02
C TYR A 103 -10.42 13.55 -7.57
N LEU A 104 -11.21 12.49 -7.36
CA LEU A 104 -11.37 11.89 -6.05
C LEU A 104 -10.19 10.95 -5.75
N LEU A 105 -9.40 11.27 -4.76
CA LEU A 105 -8.20 10.54 -4.41
C LEU A 105 -8.47 9.56 -3.26
N GLY A 106 -8.02 8.33 -3.41
CA GLY A 106 -8.16 7.27 -2.41
C GLY A 106 -6.97 6.33 -2.39
N LEU A 107 -6.97 5.43 -1.43
CA LEU A 107 -5.93 4.42 -1.23
C LEU A 107 -6.42 3.03 -1.62
N THR A 108 -5.51 2.17 -2.05
CA THR A 108 -5.68 0.72 -2.13
C THR A 108 -4.35 0.10 -1.69
N THR A 109 -4.32 -0.52 -0.51
CA THR A 109 -3.05 -0.93 0.09
C THR A 109 -3.17 -2.18 0.96
N GLY A 110 -2.13 -3.01 0.93
CA GLY A 110 -2.02 -4.15 1.86
C GLY A 110 -1.79 -3.75 3.32
N ASN A 111 -1.47 -2.48 3.59
CA ASN A 111 -1.37 -2.00 4.96
C ASN A 111 -2.74 -2.04 5.65
N VAL A 112 -2.76 -2.42 6.94
CA VAL A 112 -3.95 -2.13 7.77
C VAL A 112 -4.12 -0.61 7.88
N GLU A 113 -5.37 -0.14 8.00
CA GLU A 113 -5.71 1.29 7.95
C GLU A 113 -4.85 2.16 8.89
N ALA A 114 -4.66 1.70 10.14
CA ALA A 114 -3.84 2.43 11.11
C ALA A 114 -2.37 2.56 10.67
N ALA A 115 -1.80 1.50 10.04
CA ALA A 115 -0.43 1.54 9.52
C ALA A 115 -0.31 2.49 8.33
N ALA A 116 -1.28 2.47 7.41
CA ALA A 116 -1.36 3.37 6.27
C ALA A 116 -1.30 4.84 6.72
N HIS A 117 -2.16 5.23 7.66
CA HIS A 117 -2.20 6.60 8.17
C HIS A 117 -0.94 7.02 8.93
N VAL A 118 -0.29 6.11 9.67
CA VAL A 118 1.01 6.38 10.32
C VAL A 118 2.08 6.67 9.28
N LYS A 119 2.17 5.86 8.22
CA LYS A 119 3.17 6.03 7.16
C LYS A 119 2.97 7.33 6.39
N LEU A 120 1.73 7.63 5.99
CA LEU A 120 1.38 8.85 5.26
C LEU A 120 1.53 10.12 6.09
N GLY A 121 1.32 10.02 7.41
CA GLY A 121 1.32 11.18 8.32
C GLY A 121 2.66 11.91 8.38
N ARG A 122 3.79 11.19 8.31
CA ARG A 122 5.13 11.82 8.32
C ARG A 122 5.37 12.70 7.09
N GLY A 123 4.79 12.35 5.93
CA GLY A 123 4.89 13.11 4.68
C GLY A 123 3.75 14.09 4.45
N ASP A 124 2.84 14.26 5.43
CA ASP A 124 1.63 15.10 5.33
C ASP A 124 0.72 14.71 4.14
N LEU A 125 0.69 13.43 3.76
CA LEU A 125 -0.09 12.95 2.62
C LEU A 125 -1.53 12.56 2.99
N ASN A 126 -1.86 12.36 4.27
CA ASN A 126 -3.22 11.99 4.70
C ASN A 126 -4.30 12.96 4.21
N ARG A 127 -3.96 14.24 4.06
CA ARG A 127 -4.88 15.31 3.63
C ARG A 127 -5.47 15.11 2.23
N PHE A 128 -4.84 14.29 1.40
CA PHE A 128 -5.28 14.05 0.02
C PHE A 128 -6.30 12.91 -0.10
N PHE A 129 -6.34 11.98 0.86
CA PHE A 129 -7.08 10.74 0.74
C PHE A 129 -8.30 10.72 1.65
N CYS A 130 -9.50 10.65 1.09
CA CYS A 130 -10.74 10.67 1.83
C CYS A 130 -11.43 9.31 1.93
N PHE A 131 -10.87 8.27 1.30
CA PHE A 131 -11.32 6.89 1.38
C PHE A 131 -10.17 5.93 1.07
N GLY A 132 -10.37 4.63 1.33
CA GLY A 132 -9.41 3.60 0.94
C GLY A 132 -9.96 2.19 1.10
N GLY A 133 -9.23 1.24 0.53
CA GLY A 133 -9.31 -0.19 0.80
C GLY A 133 -8.00 -0.62 1.45
N TYR A 134 -8.08 -1.32 2.55
CA TYR A 134 -6.95 -1.59 3.43
C TYR A 134 -6.80 -3.08 3.74
N GLY A 135 -5.60 -3.52 4.10
CA GLY A 135 -5.35 -4.88 4.58
C GLY A 135 -6.16 -5.31 5.79
N SER A 136 -6.84 -4.37 6.46
CA SER A 136 -7.84 -4.64 7.50
C SER A 136 -9.22 -5.01 6.94
N ASP A 137 -9.49 -4.74 5.67
CA ASP A 137 -10.77 -5.05 5.03
C ASP A 137 -10.80 -6.48 4.45
N SER A 138 -9.69 -6.93 3.86
CA SER A 138 -9.55 -8.27 3.28
C SER A 138 -8.08 -8.68 3.21
N LYS A 139 -7.85 -10.01 3.05
CA LYS A 139 -6.54 -10.59 2.73
C LYS A 139 -6.26 -10.56 1.21
N ASP A 140 -7.28 -10.39 0.41
CA ASP A 140 -7.22 -10.36 -1.05
C ASP A 140 -7.14 -8.91 -1.53
N ARG A 141 -6.11 -8.56 -2.28
CA ARG A 141 -5.88 -7.19 -2.76
C ARG A 141 -6.94 -6.74 -3.78
N GLY A 142 -7.50 -7.65 -4.55
CA GLY A 142 -8.61 -7.35 -5.44
C GLY A 142 -9.85 -6.91 -4.66
N GLU A 143 -10.17 -7.62 -3.58
CA GLU A 143 -11.27 -7.27 -2.67
C GLU A 143 -11.06 -5.91 -1.97
N LEU A 144 -9.79 -5.58 -1.58
CA LEU A 144 -9.49 -4.25 -1.04
C LEU A 144 -9.82 -3.15 -2.06
N THR A 145 -9.44 -3.37 -3.32
CA THR A 145 -9.67 -2.42 -4.40
C THR A 145 -11.16 -2.24 -4.69
N LEU A 146 -11.94 -3.33 -4.72
CA LEU A 146 -13.40 -3.25 -4.81
C LEU A 146 -14.01 -2.46 -3.66
N ARG A 147 -13.54 -2.71 -2.43
CA ARG A 147 -14.01 -1.98 -1.25
C ARG A 147 -13.69 -0.48 -1.33
N ALA A 148 -12.52 -0.11 -1.86
CA ALA A 148 -12.18 1.29 -2.11
C ALA A 148 -13.13 1.93 -3.14
N ILE A 149 -13.45 1.24 -4.25
CA ILE A 149 -14.39 1.71 -5.27
C ILE A 149 -15.80 1.92 -4.69
N GLU A 150 -16.28 0.96 -3.88
CA GLU A 150 -17.57 1.08 -3.18
C GLU A 150 -17.61 2.32 -2.26
N ARG A 151 -16.55 2.54 -1.46
CA ARG A 151 -16.43 3.70 -0.57
C ARG A 151 -16.40 5.01 -1.34
N ALA A 152 -15.67 5.06 -2.45
CA ALA A 152 -15.65 6.22 -3.34
C ALA A 152 -17.05 6.52 -3.89
N GLY A 153 -17.77 5.50 -4.38
CA GLY A 153 -19.13 5.63 -4.86
C GLY A 153 -20.10 6.15 -3.78
N ALA A 154 -19.97 5.63 -2.56
CA ALA A 154 -20.77 6.07 -1.42
C ALA A 154 -20.51 7.55 -1.06
N LEU A 155 -19.26 8.03 -1.13
CA LEU A 155 -18.92 9.43 -0.88
C LEU A 155 -19.59 10.39 -1.88
N ILE A 156 -19.70 10.01 -3.15
CA ILE A 156 -20.29 10.86 -4.20
C ILE A 156 -21.75 10.53 -4.50
N GLY A 157 -22.36 9.59 -3.75
CA GLY A 157 -23.76 9.24 -3.86
C GLY A 157 -24.15 8.51 -5.15
N ARG A 158 -23.21 7.83 -5.82
CA ARG A 158 -23.48 7.04 -7.04
C ARG A 158 -22.54 5.84 -7.15
N THR A 159 -22.97 4.81 -7.89
CA THR A 159 -22.07 3.72 -8.28
C THR A 159 -21.05 4.25 -9.29
N LEU A 160 -19.77 3.94 -9.05
CA LEU A 160 -18.71 4.23 -10.00
C LEU A 160 -18.61 3.11 -11.03
N ASP A 161 -18.32 3.48 -12.28
CA ASP A 161 -17.84 2.54 -13.29
C ASP A 161 -16.37 2.26 -13.02
N PRO A 162 -15.97 1.02 -12.69
CA PRO A 162 -14.57 0.69 -12.40
C PRO A 162 -13.62 1.06 -13.54
N SER A 163 -14.07 1.03 -14.80
CA SER A 163 -13.25 1.40 -15.95
C SER A 163 -12.79 2.87 -15.95
N THR A 164 -13.42 3.71 -15.12
CA THR A 164 -13.05 5.12 -14.92
C THR A 164 -12.12 5.33 -13.73
N VAL A 165 -11.74 4.24 -13.07
CA VAL A 165 -10.90 4.28 -11.87
C VAL A 165 -9.49 3.82 -12.22
N LEU A 166 -8.49 4.63 -11.87
CA LEU A 166 -7.08 4.24 -11.98
C LEU A 166 -6.59 3.69 -10.64
N VAL A 167 -5.94 2.54 -10.69
CA VAL A 167 -5.21 1.93 -9.58
C VAL A 167 -3.73 2.04 -9.87
N VAL A 168 -3.00 2.75 -9.01
CA VAL A 168 -1.59 3.09 -9.18
C VAL A 168 -0.78 2.35 -8.14
N GLY A 169 0.20 1.55 -8.58
CA GLY A 169 1.05 0.77 -7.69
C GLY A 169 2.38 0.39 -8.34
N ASP A 170 3.30 -0.13 -7.55
CA ASP A 170 4.66 -0.48 -7.99
C ASP A 170 4.94 -1.99 -8.03
N THR A 171 3.90 -2.81 -7.82
CA THR A 171 4.03 -4.26 -7.77
C THR A 171 3.08 -4.97 -8.75
N PRO A 172 3.38 -6.23 -9.16
CA PRO A 172 2.43 -7.07 -9.90
C PRO A 172 1.08 -7.25 -9.19
N HIS A 173 1.09 -7.28 -7.84
CA HIS A 173 -0.15 -7.40 -7.05
C HIS A 173 -1.10 -6.21 -7.23
N ASP A 174 -0.57 -5.00 -7.49
CA ASP A 174 -1.39 -3.82 -7.75
C ASP A 174 -2.08 -3.93 -9.11
N VAL A 175 -1.36 -4.44 -10.12
CA VAL A 175 -1.91 -4.69 -11.45
C VAL A 175 -2.99 -5.77 -11.39
N GLU A 176 -2.73 -6.89 -10.73
CA GLU A 176 -3.71 -7.96 -10.53
C GLU A 176 -4.98 -7.44 -9.80
N ALA A 177 -4.80 -6.63 -8.76
CA ALA A 177 -5.91 -6.05 -8.00
C ALA A 177 -6.74 -5.07 -8.84
N ALA A 178 -6.08 -4.25 -9.69
CA ALA A 178 -6.77 -3.37 -10.63
C ALA A 178 -7.62 -4.18 -11.60
N HIS A 179 -7.07 -5.18 -12.25
CA HIS A 179 -7.75 -6.03 -13.22
C HIS A 179 -8.89 -6.85 -12.58
N TYR A 180 -8.68 -7.39 -11.37
CA TYR A 180 -9.74 -8.04 -10.59
C TYR A 180 -10.95 -7.13 -10.39
N ALA A 181 -10.69 -5.87 -10.05
CA ALA A 181 -11.72 -4.85 -9.86
C ALA A 181 -12.25 -4.25 -11.19
N LYS A 182 -11.72 -4.65 -12.34
CA LYS A 182 -12.01 -4.08 -13.67
C LYS A 182 -11.68 -2.59 -13.77
N ALA A 183 -10.71 -2.14 -12.99
CA ALA A 183 -10.14 -0.80 -13.01
C ALA A 183 -8.94 -0.75 -13.95
N VAL A 184 -8.49 0.45 -14.29
CA VAL A 184 -7.31 0.69 -15.12
C VAL A 184 -6.05 0.55 -14.26
N ALA A 185 -5.13 -0.33 -14.65
CA ALA A 185 -3.87 -0.56 -13.96
C ALA A 185 -2.78 0.41 -14.43
N VAL A 186 -2.25 1.21 -13.52
CA VAL A 186 -1.10 2.11 -13.74
C VAL A 186 0.07 1.62 -12.91
N ALA A 187 0.98 0.89 -13.50
CA ALA A 187 2.19 0.43 -12.84
C ALA A 187 3.28 1.52 -12.87
N VAL A 188 4.01 1.69 -11.77
CA VAL A 188 5.10 2.68 -11.66
C VAL A 188 6.35 2.04 -11.10
N ALA A 189 7.48 2.13 -11.81
CA ALA A 189 8.74 1.50 -11.45
C ALA A 189 9.53 2.33 -10.40
N THR A 190 8.89 2.63 -9.28
CA THR A 190 9.49 3.40 -8.17
C THR A 190 9.83 2.52 -6.95
N GLY A 191 9.37 1.27 -6.96
CA GLY A 191 9.63 0.27 -5.93
C GLY A 191 10.76 -0.70 -6.30
N HIS A 192 10.50 -2.00 -6.10
CA HIS A 192 11.48 -3.07 -6.33
C HIS A 192 11.47 -3.63 -7.76
N PHE A 193 10.35 -3.48 -8.49
CA PHE A 193 10.18 -4.01 -9.83
C PHE A 193 10.64 -3.01 -10.89
N SER A 194 11.33 -3.50 -11.91
CA SER A 194 11.73 -2.72 -13.07
C SER A 194 10.53 -2.41 -13.98
N ARG A 195 10.71 -1.45 -14.87
CA ARG A 195 9.69 -1.10 -15.87
C ARG A 195 9.35 -2.30 -16.78
N GLU A 196 10.35 -3.08 -17.14
CA GLU A 196 10.24 -4.27 -17.97
C GLU A 196 9.40 -5.35 -17.27
N GLU A 197 9.71 -5.66 -16.01
CA GLU A 197 8.95 -6.62 -15.21
C GLU A 197 7.49 -6.20 -15.03
N LEU A 198 7.24 -4.92 -14.77
CA LEU A 198 5.89 -4.39 -14.67
C LEU A 198 5.13 -4.39 -16.00
N ALA A 199 5.81 -4.19 -17.13
CA ALA A 199 5.18 -4.30 -18.45
C ALA A 199 4.73 -5.75 -18.76
N GLU A 200 5.45 -6.76 -18.28
CA GLU A 200 5.08 -8.16 -18.44
C GLU A 200 3.82 -8.56 -17.68
N THR A 201 3.39 -7.77 -16.68
CA THR A 201 2.15 -8.02 -15.92
C THR A 201 0.88 -7.72 -16.69
N GLY A 202 0.97 -7.03 -17.83
CA GLY A 202 -0.16 -6.58 -18.63
C GLY A 202 -0.82 -5.30 -18.11
N ALA A 203 -0.11 -4.49 -17.32
CA ALA A 203 -0.61 -3.18 -16.86
C ALA A 203 -1.01 -2.30 -18.06
N ASP A 204 -2.13 -1.57 -17.93
CA ASP A 204 -2.65 -0.69 -18.99
C ASP A 204 -1.70 0.48 -19.28
N HIS A 205 -1.01 0.97 -18.23
CA HIS A 205 0.04 1.98 -18.32
C HIS A 205 1.23 1.58 -17.46
N VAL A 206 2.45 1.82 -17.98
CA VAL A 206 3.69 1.60 -17.24
C VAL A 206 4.54 2.85 -17.26
N LEU A 207 4.78 3.43 -16.09
CA LEU A 207 5.59 4.62 -15.89
C LEU A 207 6.94 4.23 -15.25
N GLY A 208 8.03 4.84 -15.70
CA GLY A 208 9.33 4.71 -15.04
C GLY A 208 9.39 5.52 -13.74
N SER A 209 8.66 6.64 -13.69
CA SER A 209 8.51 7.47 -12.49
C SER A 209 7.31 8.43 -12.66
N PHE A 210 6.94 9.13 -11.58
CA PHE A 210 5.91 10.18 -11.62
C PHE A 210 6.36 11.49 -12.28
N GLN A 211 7.58 11.55 -12.81
CA GLN A 211 8.05 12.64 -13.68
C GLN A 211 7.54 12.49 -15.12
N GLU A 212 7.09 11.31 -15.50
CA GLU A 212 6.44 11.08 -16.79
C GLU A 212 5.00 11.61 -16.77
N ALA A 213 4.42 11.85 -17.95
CA ALA A 213 3.04 12.32 -18.08
C ALA A 213 2.07 11.29 -17.46
N PHE A 214 1.27 11.74 -16.52
CA PHE A 214 0.31 10.88 -15.84
C PHE A 214 -0.90 10.61 -16.75
N PRO A 215 -1.46 9.39 -16.83
CA PRO A 215 -2.48 9.02 -17.81
C PRO A 215 -3.74 9.92 -17.84
N LEU A 216 -4.12 10.52 -16.73
CA LEU A 216 -5.27 11.43 -16.64
C LEU A 216 -4.99 12.82 -17.25
N GLU A 217 -3.72 13.20 -17.41
CA GLU A 217 -3.32 14.51 -17.96
C GLU A 217 -3.27 14.52 -19.49
N ILE A 218 -3.34 13.34 -20.13
CA ILE A 218 -3.25 13.18 -21.59
C ILE A 218 -4.61 13.39 -22.27
N SER A 219 -5.71 13.43 -21.52
CA SER A 219 -7.09 13.45 -22.04
C SER A 219 -7.75 14.84 -22.05
N SER A 220 -6.98 15.91 -21.90
CA SER A 220 -7.47 17.31 -21.89
C SER A 220 -7.13 18.09 -23.17
#